data_8e760bb442175702f0d77a82828a0b4a
#
_entry.id   8e760bb442175702f0d77a82828a0b4a
#
_cell.length_a   1.000
_cell.length_b   1.000
_cell.length_c   1.000
_cell.angle_alpha   90.00
_cell.angle_beta   90.00
_cell.angle_gamma   90.00
#
_symmetry.space_group_name_H-M   'P 1'
#
loop_
_entity.id
_entity.type
_entity.pdbx_description
1 polymer ?
#
loop_
_entity_poly.entity_id
_entity_poly.type
_entity_poly.pdbx_seq_one_letter_code
_entity_poly.pdbx_strand_id
1 'polypeptide(L)'
;MAHLRLTQRTIATMPHPAPPLDAARLTRYLEAHVPGFEGPLDLEKFAGGQSNPTYLLHAKSGRYVLRRQPPGELLKSAHAVDREFRVLSALSGTAVPVARPYHLCEDRDVIGSMFYVMSFEDGRIFWDPALPELPKADRATCYDALIRTMAALHDVDVDAVGLADYGRPGNYFERQIGVWTKQYRAAQTERLDAMETLIDWLPQACPDDAGRPALVHGDFRIDNVMFARDDYRVQAVLDWELSTLGNPLADLAYFCMCLRLPAGTQVRGLAGQDRAELGIPDEAAIVARYCELRGIEPIRDWRFYLAFSFFRLAAIAQGVKARALQGNASSEQALRVGAMAGRLAELAVDVIGAQR
;
A
#
# COMPACT_ATOMS: atom_id res chain seq x y z
N MET A 1 1.59 -1.94 19.64
CA MET A 1 2.85 -1.73 18.89
C MET A 1 2.50 -0.97 17.63
N ALA A 2 2.98 0.26 17.47
CA ALA A 2 2.66 1.12 16.34
C ALA A 2 3.45 0.66 15.11
N HIS A 3 2.75 0.21 14.06
CA HIS A 3 3.37 -0.12 12.78
C HIS A 3 3.61 1.18 12.00
N LEU A 4 4.88 1.54 11.80
CA LEU A 4 5.26 2.60 10.87
C LEU A 4 5.08 2.06 9.45
N ARG A 5 4.11 2.56 8.72
CA ARG A 5 4.02 2.28 7.30
C ARG A 5 5.13 3.05 6.58
N LEU A 6 5.86 2.36 5.71
CA LEU A 6 6.90 2.94 4.85
C LEU A 6 6.23 3.72 3.70
N THR A 7 5.43 4.71 4.04
CA THR A 7 4.83 5.60 3.07
C THR A 7 5.54 6.94 3.08
N GLN A 8 5.72 7.54 1.92
CA GLN A 8 6.42 8.80 1.67
C GLN A 8 5.87 10.03 2.40
N ARG A 9 4.96 9.87 3.35
CA ARG A 9 4.22 11.02 3.84
C ARG A 9 4.91 11.66 5.03
N THR A 10 5.23 12.91 4.81
CA THR A 10 5.67 13.92 5.75
C THR A 10 5.03 13.70 7.11
N ILE A 11 5.85 13.30 8.10
CA ILE A 11 5.52 13.53 9.48
C ILE A 11 5.67 15.06 9.67
N ALA A 12 4.55 15.75 9.48
CA ALA A 12 4.46 17.12 9.98
C ALA A 12 4.77 17.10 11.47
N THR A 13 5.40 18.13 11.98
CA THR A 13 5.55 18.45 13.40
C THR A 13 4.38 17.90 14.19
N MET A 14 4.65 17.18 15.30
CA MET A 14 3.63 16.60 16.17
C MET A 14 2.51 17.64 16.37
N PRO A 15 1.37 17.49 15.71
CA PRO A 15 0.27 18.40 16.02
C PRO A 15 -0.22 18.08 17.42
N HIS A 16 -0.62 19.09 18.15
CA HIS A 16 -1.46 18.90 19.33
C HIS A 16 -2.52 17.82 19.04
N PRO A 17 -2.84 16.94 19.99
CA PRO A 17 -3.89 15.94 19.77
C PRO A 17 -5.10 16.67 19.15
N ALA A 18 -5.48 16.24 17.96
CA ALA A 18 -6.63 16.85 17.29
C ALA A 18 -7.80 16.83 18.26
N PRO A 19 -8.58 17.92 18.35
CA PRO A 19 -9.75 17.95 19.21
C PRO A 19 -10.64 16.74 18.87
N PRO A 20 -11.27 16.13 19.88
CA PRO A 20 -12.16 15.01 19.65
C PRO A 20 -13.23 15.41 18.62
N LEU A 21 -13.58 14.48 17.75
CA LEU A 21 -14.63 14.72 16.74
C LEU A 21 -15.96 14.98 17.47
N ASP A 22 -16.68 16.01 17.06
CA ASP A 22 -18.05 16.27 17.55
C ASP A 22 -19.01 15.21 16.98
N ALA A 23 -19.28 14.19 17.78
CA ALA A 23 -20.15 13.08 17.41
C ALA A 23 -21.57 13.55 17.05
N ALA A 24 -22.12 14.53 17.76
CA ALA A 24 -23.48 15.03 17.52
C ALA A 24 -23.57 15.77 16.18
N ARG A 25 -22.57 16.57 15.85
CA ARG A 25 -22.48 17.28 14.56
C ARG A 25 -22.30 16.28 13.41
N LEU A 26 -21.40 15.33 13.58
CA LEU A 26 -21.13 14.29 12.58
C LEU A 26 -22.38 13.42 12.37
N THR A 27 -23.12 13.06 13.42
CA THR A 27 -24.37 12.30 13.32
C THR A 27 -25.37 13.03 12.43
N ARG A 28 -25.69 14.30 12.74
CA ARG A 28 -26.63 15.10 11.91
C ARG A 28 -26.19 15.19 10.46
N TYR A 29 -24.88 15.34 10.22
CA TYR A 29 -24.35 15.40 8.87
C TYR A 29 -24.56 14.07 8.13
N LEU A 30 -24.22 12.93 8.76
CA LEU A 30 -24.32 11.61 8.13
C LEU A 30 -25.77 11.19 7.91
N GLU A 31 -26.69 11.53 8.81
CA GLU A 31 -28.14 11.31 8.62
C GLU A 31 -28.67 12.04 7.38
N ALA A 32 -28.12 13.21 7.04
CA ALA A 32 -28.52 13.96 5.86
C ALA A 32 -27.88 13.48 4.54
N HIS A 33 -26.71 12.80 4.60
CA HIS A 33 -25.91 12.53 3.40
C HIS A 33 -25.64 11.04 3.13
N VAL A 34 -25.82 10.17 4.13
CA VAL A 34 -25.63 8.72 3.97
C VAL A 34 -26.98 8.01 4.08
N PRO A 35 -27.50 7.48 2.97
CA PRO A 35 -28.81 6.82 2.96
C PRO A 35 -28.88 5.68 3.97
N GLY A 36 -29.88 5.71 4.85
CA GLY A 36 -30.11 4.68 5.88
C GLY A 36 -29.20 4.80 7.10
N PHE A 37 -28.41 5.85 7.23
CA PHE A 37 -27.66 6.11 8.46
C PHE A 37 -28.59 6.65 9.55
N GLU A 38 -28.55 6.04 10.74
CA GLU A 38 -29.31 6.47 11.91
C GLU A 38 -28.38 6.54 13.14
N GLY A 39 -28.38 7.71 13.82
CA GLY A 39 -27.68 7.88 15.11
C GLY A 39 -28.45 7.28 16.31
N PRO A 40 -27.92 7.38 17.52
CA PRO A 40 -26.71 8.11 17.91
C PRO A 40 -25.42 7.44 17.43
N LEU A 41 -24.31 8.20 17.42
CA LEU A 41 -23.02 7.78 16.95
C LEU A 41 -22.01 7.73 18.08
N ASP A 42 -21.31 6.61 18.22
CA ASP A 42 -20.10 6.48 19.02
C ASP A 42 -18.89 6.27 18.12
N LEU A 43 -17.73 6.80 18.53
CA LEU A 43 -16.52 6.91 17.74
C LEU A 43 -15.36 6.20 18.42
N GLU A 44 -14.79 5.20 17.77
CA GLU A 44 -13.58 4.52 18.21
C GLU A 44 -12.45 4.76 17.19
N LYS A 45 -11.32 5.33 17.64
CA LYS A 45 -10.17 5.53 16.76
C LYS A 45 -9.36 4.23 16.65
N PHE A 46 -9.12 3.76 15.44
CA PHE A 46 -8.19 2.64 15.23
C PHE A 46 -6.76 3.00 15.69
N ALA A 47 -6.10 2.09 16.37
CA ALA A 47 -4.73 2.27 16.85
C ALA A 47 -3.68 2.36 15.72
N GLY A 48 -4.00 1.89 14.49
CA GLY A 48 -3.19 1.98 13.29
C GLY A 48 -3.64 3.12 12.37
N GLY A 49 -2.83 3.44 11.35
CA GLY A 49 -3.18 4.47 10.36
C GLY A 49 -2.57 5.84 10.70
N GLN A 50 -1.24 5.92 10.66
CA GLN A 50 -0.52 7.18 10.95
C GLN A 50 -0.70 8.24 9.86
N SER A 51 -0.98 7.83 8.62
CA SER A 51 -1.13 8.75 7.49
C SER A 51 -2.48 9.47 7.52
N ASN A 52 -3.59 8.73 7.54
CA ASN A 52 -4.94 9.27 7.57
C ASN A 52 -5.68 8.68 8.76
N PRO A 53 -6.05 9.50 9.78
CA PRO A 53 -6.79 9.02 10.94
C PRO A 53 -8.07 8.29 10.52
N THR A 54 -8.24 7.08 11.04
CA THR A 54 -9.37 6.19 10.72
C THR A 54 -10.12 5.86 11.98
N TYR A 55 -11.46 5.90 11.91
CA TYR A 55 -12.37 5.69 13.03
C TYR A 55 -13.41 4.63 12.69
N LEU A 56 -13.70 3.76 13.64
CA LEU A 56 -14.90 2.94 13.63
C LEU A 56 -16.07 3.78 14.14
N LEU A 57 -17.16 3.77 13.41
CA LEU A 57 -18.39 4.43 13.73
C LEU A 57 -19.41 3.38 14.17
N HIS A 58 -19.84 3.42 15.42
CA HIS A 58 -20.96 2.64 15.94
C HIS A 58 -22.22 3.49 15.88
N ALA A 59 -23.12 3.20 14.96
CA ALA A 59 -24.41 3.86 14.81
C ALA A 59 -25.56 2.88 15.09
N LYS A 60 -26.76 3.41 15.31
CA LYS A 60 -27.96 2.57 15.46
C LYS A 60 -28.23 1.73 14.21
N SER A 61 -27.94 2.28 13.03
CA SER A 61 -28.08 1.60 11.73
C SER A 61 -27.00 0.59 11.41
N GLY A 62 -25.91 0.51 12.19
CA GLY A 62 -24.83 -0.43 11.97
C GLY A 62 -23.44 0.15 12.23
N ARG A 63 -22.41 -0.53 11.70
CA ARG A 63 -21.01 -0.12 11.82
C ARG A 63 -20.51 0.43 10.50
N TYR A 64 -19.73 1.53 10.56
CA TYR A 64 -19.11 2.19 9.42
C TYR A 64 -17.66 2.52 9.74
N VAL A 65 -16.89 2.88 8.72
CA VAL A 65 -15.53 3.38 8.87
C VAL A 65 -15.45 4.79 8.29
N LEU A 66 -14.93 5.73 9.08
CA LEU A 66 -14.60 7.08 8.66
C LEU A 66 -13.08 7.21 8.53
N ARG A 67 -12.60 7.65 7.37
CA ARG A 67 -11.19 7.98 7.13
C ARG A 67 -11.08 9.45 6.75
N ARG A 68 -10.22 10.19 7.45
CA ARG A 68 -10.09 11.64 7.28
C ARG A 68 -8.66 12.08 7.02
N GLN A 69 -8.51 13.23 6.42
CA GLN A 69 -7.22 13.92 6.39
C GLN A 69 -6.76 14.28 7.81
N PRO A 70 -5.45 14.26 8.11
CA PRO A 70 -4.94 14.85 9.34
C PRO A 70 -5.34 16.33 9.43
N PRO A 71 -5.57 16.85 10.65
CA PRO A 71 -5.81 18.28 10.83
C PRO A 71 -4.54 19.09 10.55
N GLY A 72 -4.71 20.34 10.11
CA GLY A 72 -3.62 21.29 9.84
C GLY A 72 -3.37 21.52 8.35
N GLU A 73 -2.33 22.30 8.04
CA GLU A 73 -1.89 22.56 6.67
C GLU A 73 -1.20 21.32 6.10
N LEU A 74 -1.71 20.84 4.97
CA LEU A 74 -1.20 19.66 4.30
C LEU A 74 -0.42 20.07 3.04
N LEU A 75 0.65 19.34 2.73
CA LEU A 75 1.31 19.49 1.44
C LEU A 75 0.34 19.11 0.32
N LYS A 76 0.36 19.86 -0.78
CA LYS A 76 -0.41 19.53 -1.99
C LYS A 76 -0.11 18.08 -2.39
N SER A 77 -1.11 17.26 -2.55
CA SER A 77 -1.03 15.81 -2.85
C SER A 77 -0.72 14.86 -1.68
N ALA A 78 -0.49 15.34 -0.47
CA ALA A 78 -0.42 14.46 0.69
C ALA A 78 -1.83 14.21 1.26
N HIS A 79 -2.08 12.99 1.75
CA HIS A 79 -3.34 12.64 2.42
C HIS A 79 -4.61 12.81 1.54
N ALA A 80 -4.52 12.40 0.27
CA ALA A 80 -5.58 12.56 -0.72
C ALA A 80 -6.71 11.53 -0.51
N VAL A 81 -7.55 11.73 0.51
CA VAL A 81 -8.69 10.85 0.83
C VAL A 81 -9.76 10.85 -0.25
N ASP A 82 -9.87 11.93 -1.03
CA ASP A 82 -10.67 12.03 -2.24
C ASP A 82 -10.24 11.05 -3.33
N ARG A 83 -8.93 10.86 -3.52
CA ARG A 83 -8.39 9.87 -4.45
C ARG A 83 -8.67 8.44 -3.97
N GLU A 84 -8.53 8.17 -2.66
CA GLU A 84 -8.88 6.88 -2.09
C GLU A 84 -10.37 6.57 -2.30
N PHE A 85 -11.25 7.53 -1.99
CA PHE A 85 -12.70 7.40 -2.21
C PHE A 85 -13.04 7.15 -3.68
N ARG A 86 -12.38 7.86 -4.60
CA ARG A 86 -12.58 7.68 -6.04
C ARG A 86 -12.25 6.24 -6.49
N VAL A 87 -11.13 5.68 -6.02
CA VAL A 87 -10.75 4.28 -6.34
C VAL A 87 -11.75 3.29 -5.75
N LEU A 88 -12.13 3.45 -4.48
CA LEU A 88 -13.13 2.59 -3.85
C LEU A 88 -14.46 2.63 -4.61
N SER A 89 -14.88 3.83 -5.05
CA SER A 89 -16.10 4.01 -5.83
C SER A 89 -16.02 3.33 -7.20
N ALA A 90 -14.89 3.46 -7.88
CA ALA A 90 -14.65 2.86 -9.18
C ALA A 90 -14.59 1.32 -9.11
N LEU A 91 -14.03 0.77 -8.04
CA LEU A 91 -13.91 -0.68 -7.84
C LEU A 91 -15.18 -1.32 -7.27
N SER A 92 -16.08 -0.51 -6.72
CA SER A 92 -17.35 -1.02 -6.19
C SER A 92 -18.18 -1.67 -7.29
N GLY A 93 -18.47 -2.96 -7.13
CA GLY A 93 -19.18 -3.76 -8.13
C GLY A 93 -18.29 -4.45 -9.18
N THR A 94 -16.96 -4.31 -9.10
CA THR A 94 -16.00 -5.10 -9.87
C THR A 94 -15.65 -6.40 -9.16
N ALA A 95 -14.78 -7.21 -9.77
CA ALA A 95 -14.24 -8.43 -9.15
C ALA A 95 -13.23 -8.15 -8.01
N VAL A 96 -12.80 -6.90 -7.84
CA VAL A 96 -11.86 -6.50 -6.78
C VAL A 96 -12.64 -6.21 -5.49
N PRO A 97 -12.43 -6.97 -4.41
CA PRO A 97 -13.13 -6.72 -3.16
C PRO A 97 -12.61 -5.47 -2.48
N VAL A 98 -13.51 -4.53 -2.20
CA VAL A 98 -13.23 -3.27 -1.50
C VAL A 98 -14.36 -2.96 -0.52
N ALA A 99 -14.05 -2.20 0.54
CA ALA A 99 -15.08 -1.63 1.38
C ALA A 99 -15.99 -0.71 0.56
N ARG A 100 -17.31 -0.86 0.71
CA ARG A 100 -18.29 -0.05 -0.02
C ARG A 100 -18.21 1.41 0.40
N PRO A 101 -17.87 2.35 -0.49
CA PRO A 101 -17.90 3.77 -0.18
C PRO A 101 -19.34 4.27 -0.11
N TYR A 102 -19.63 5.14 0.88
CA TYR A 102 -20.96 5.73 1.05
C TYR A 102 -20.98 7.21 0.70
N HIS A 103 -20.02 7.98 1.24
CA HIS A 103 -20.04 9.43 1.10
C HIS A 103 -18.64 10.04 1.26
N LEU A 104 -18.31 11.01 0.42
CA LEU A 104 -17.13 11.89 0.54
C LEU A 104 -17.59 13.27 0.97
N CYS A 105 -17.05 13.77 2.08
CA CYS A 105 -17.27 15.13 2.55
C CYS A 105 -16.03 15.99 2.29
N GLU A 106 -16.13 16.94 1.39
CA GLU A 106 -15.07 17.92 1.09
C GLU A 106 -15.17 19.17 1.99
N ASP A 107 -16.31 19.37 2.63
CA ASP A 107 -16.54 20.49 3.55
C ASP A 107 -15.77 20.29 4.86
N ARG A 108 -14.74 21.10 5.02
CA ARG A 108 -13.88 21.08 6.21
C ARG A 108 -14.58 21.58 7.46
N ASP A 109 -15.65 22.35 7.32
CA ASP A 109 -16.37 22.88 8.47
C ASP A 109 -17.08 21.80 9.25
N VAL A 110 -17.37 20.63 8.66
CA VAL A 110 -18.06 19.52 9.33
C VAL A 110 -17.24 18.94 10.48
N ILE A 111 -15.99 18.55 10.24
CA ILE A 111 -15.11 17.94 11.27
C ILE A 111 -13.66 18.48 11.24
N GLY A 112 -13.43 19.63 10.60
CA GLY A 112 -12.11 20.26 10.49
C GLY A 112 -11.19 19.73 9.40
N SER A 113 -11.64 18.76 8.60
CA SER A 113 -10.89 18.22 7.45
C SER A 113 -11.80 17.42 6.53
N MET A 114 -11.38 17.24 5.28
CA MET A 114 -12.01 16.32 4.35
C MET A 114 -12.00 14.88 4.88
N PHE A 115 -13.08 14.13 4.67
CA PHE A 115 -13.22 12.74 5.07
C PHE A 115 -14.14 11.97 4.15
N TYR A 116 -14.08 10.64 4.21
CA TYR A 116 -15.09 9.78 3.61
C TYR A 116 -15.55 8.69 4.58
N VAL A 117 -16.72 8.15 4.28
CA VAL A 117 -17.35 7.06 5.02
C VAL A 117 -17.52 5.87 4.11
N MET A 118 -17.19 4.69 4.63
CA MET A 118 -17.32 3.40 3.94
C MET A 118 -17.88 2.33 4.89
N SER A 119 -18.26 1.18 4.33
CA SER A 119 -18.68 0.02 5.13
C SER A 119 -17.57 -0.43 6.09
N PHE A 120 -17.99 -0.95 7.22
CA PHE A 120 -17.11 -1.73 8.08
C PHE A 120 -17.11 -3.16 7.59
N GLU A 121 -15.93 -3.64 7.21
CA GLU A 121 -15.73 -5.03 6.82
C GLU A 121 -15.26 -5.84 8.02
N ASP A 122 -15.96 -6.93 8.33
CA ASP A 122 -15.62 -7.82 9.46
C ASP A 122 -14.79 -8.99 8.97
N GLY A 123 -13.49 -8.83 9.00
CA GLY A 123 -12.51 -9.80 8.53
C GLY A 123 -11.29 -9.92 9.42
N ARG A 124 -10.31 -10.66 8.95
CA ARG A 124 -9.00 -10.83 9.59
C ARG A 124 -7.88 -10.35 8.67
N ILE A 125 -6.85 -9.76 9.25
CA ILE A 125 -5.65 -9.31 8.56
C ILE A 125 -4.47 -10.12 9.09
N PHE A 126 -3.69 -10.71 8.20
CA PHE A 126 -2.47 -11.41 8.57
C PHE A 126 -1.29 -10.45 8.50
N TRP A 127 -0.59 -10.32 9.62
CA TRP A 127 0.55 -9.42 9.76
C TRP A 127 1.89 -10.11 9.47
N ASP A 128 1.89 -11.44 9.48
CA ASP A 128 3.06 -12.25 9.25
C ASP A 128 2.86 -13.08 7.98
N PRO A 129 3.69 -12.89 6.93
CA PRO A 129 3.56 -13.64 5.69
C PRO A 129 3.83 -15.14 5.84
N ALA A 130 4.42 -15.59 6.97
CA ALA A 130 4.54 -17.01 7.30
C ALA A 130 3.21 -17.65 7.68
N LEU A 131 2.16 -16.83 7.96
CA LEU A 131 0.83 -17.29 8.34
C LEU A 131 0.82 -18.29 9.50
N PRO A 132 1.50 -17.97 10.63
CA PRO A 132 1.60 -18.92 11.75
C PRO A 132 0.24 -19.27 12.36
N GLU A 133 -0.77 -18.41 12.19
CA GLU A 133 -2.14 -18.60 12.67
C GLU A 133 -2.92 -19.63 11.84
N LEU A 134 -2.41 -20.02 10.65
CA LEU A 134 -3.09 -20.96 9.76
C LEU A 134 -2.44 -22.34 9.78
N PRO A 135 -3.24 -23.41 9.61
CA PRO A 135 -2.72 -24.73 9.29
C PRO A 135 -1.82 -24.68 8.04
N LYS A 136 -0.72 -25.43 8.06
CA LYS A 136 0.22 -25.46 6.93
C LYS A 136 -0.46 -25.75 5.58
N ALA A 137 -1.43 -26.67 5.57
CA ALA A 137 -2.15 -27.07 4.36
C ALA A 137 -2.97 -25.93 3.72
N ASP A 138 -3.35 -24.91 4.49
CA ASP A 138 -4.24 -23.84 4.05
C ASP A 138 -3.48 -22.60 3.56
N ARG A 139 -2.18 -22.51 3.87
CA ARG A 139 -1.39 -21.30 3.55
C ARG A 139 -1.28 -21.05 2.05
N ALA A 140 -1.08 -22.12 1.27
CA ALA A 140 -1.06 -22.00 -0.19
C ALA A 140 -2.39 -21.46 -0.76
N THR A 141 -3.52 -21.86 -0.19
CA THR A 141 -4.85 -21.34 -0.56
C THR A 141 -4.99 -19.85 -0.26
N CYS A 142 -4.47 -19.40 0.88
CA CYS A 142 -4.44 -17.99 1.24
C CYS A 142 -3.59 -17.17 0.24
N TYR A 143 -2.41 -17.68 -0.15
CA TYR A 143 -1.57 -17.05 -1.17
C TYR A 143 -2.21 -17.04 -2.55
N ASP A 144 -2.91 -18.12 -2.96
CA ASP A 144 -3.65 -18.13 -4.24
C ASP A 144 -4.75 -17.07 -4.26
N ALA A 145 -5.46 -16.86 -3.15
CA ALA A 145 -6.46 -15.80 -3.03
C ALA A 145 -5.85 -14.39 -3.17
N LEU A 146 -4.66 -14.14 -2.61
CA LEU A 146 -3.93 -12.89 -2.81
C LEU A 146 -3.58 -12.66 -4.28
N ILE A 147 -3.02 -13.68 -4.95
CA ILE A 147 -2.59 -13.58 -6.34
C ILE A 147 -3.80 -13.37 -7.26
N ARG A 148 -4.91 -14.08 -7.02
CA ARG A 148 -6.18 -13.88 -7.76
C ARG A 148 -6.71 -12.46 -7.61
N THR A 149 -6.66 -11.91 -6.40
CA THR A 149 -7.12 -10.55 -6.13
C THR A 149 -6.24 -9.52 -6.83
N MET A 150 -4.91 -9.71 -6.83
CA MET A 150 -3.98 -8.86 -7.56
C MET A 150 -4.22 -8.95 -9.08
N ALA A 151 -4.42 -10.14 -9.62
CA ALA A 151 -4.73 -10.32 -11.04
C ALA A 151 -6.05 -9.63 -11.42
N ALA A 152 -7.10 -9.81 -10.60
CA ALA A 152 -8.39 -9.15 -10.81
C ALA A 152 -8.28 -7.62 -10.77
N LEU A 153 -7.45 -7.07 -9.87
CA LEU A 153 -7.16 -5.64 -9.82
C LEU A 153 -6.54 -5.13 -11.13
N HIS A 154 -5.57 -5.86 -11.65
CA HIS A 154 -4.85 -5.47 -12.86
C HIS A 154 -5.66 -5.72 -14.15
N ASP A 155 -6.76 -6.50 -14.08
CA ASP A 155 -7.69 -6.74 -15.18
C ASP A 155 -8.83 -5.71 -15.23
N VAL A 156 -8.93 -4.81 -14.24
CA VAL A 156 -9.95 -3.75 -14.25
C VAL A 156 -9.80 -2.88 -15.49
N ASP A 157 -10.88 -2.73 -16.24
CA ASP A 157 -10.95 -1.76 -17.33
C ASP A 157 -11.07 -0.36 -16.76
N VAL A 158 -9.93 0.34 -16.67
CA VAL A 158 -9.81 1.67 -16.05
C VAL A 158 -10.64 2.74 -16.74
N ASP A 159 -10.93 2.57 -18.05
CA ASP A 159 -11.80 3.49 -18.78
C ASP A 159 -13.27 3.26 -18.40
N ALA A 160 -13.68 1.98 -18.36
CA ALA A 160 -15.04 1.59 -18.02
C ALA A 160 -15.44 1.99 -16.59
N VAL A 161 -14.48 2.00 -15.64
CA VAL A 161 -14.73 2.39 -14.24
C VAL A 161 -14.45 3.89 -13.97
N GLY A 162 -14.15 4.68 -14.99
CA GLY A 162 -13.97 6.14 -14.86
C GLY A 162 -12.64 6.56 -14.22
N LEU A 163 -11.58 5.76 -14.39
CA LEU A 163 -10.23 6.04 -13.87
C LEU A 163 -9.20 6.38 -14.96
N ALA A 164 -9.60 6.65 -16.20
CA ALA A 164 -8.69 6.93 -17.33
C ALA A 164 -7.68 8.06 -17.05
N ASP A 165 -8.06 9.06 -16.26
CA ASP A 165 -7.24 10.21 -15.86
C ASP A 165 -6.60 10.08 -14.47
N TYR A 166 -6.72 8.90 -13.83
CA TYR A 166 -6.25 8.69 -12.45
C TYR A 166 -4.73 8.67 -12.31
N GLY A 167 -4.01 8.40 -13.39
CA GLY A 167 -2.55 8.38 -13.46
C GLY A 167 -1.99 9.32 -14.52
N ARG A 168 -0.68 9.27 -14.72
CA ARG A 168 0.01 10.03 -15.75
C ARG A 168 0.36 9.12 -16.93
N PRO A 169 0.22 9.58 -18.17
CA PRO A 169 0.61 8.80 -19.35
C PRO A 169 2.14 8.60 -19.44
N GLY A 170 2.57 7.70 -20.32
CA GLY A 170 3.96 7.38 -20.61
C GLY A 170 4.50 6.22 -19.78
N ASN A 171 5.77 5.86 -20.05
CA ASN A 171 6.42 4.73 -19.39
C ASN A 171 6.43 4.90 -17.86
N TYR A 172 5.77 3.97 -17.18
CA TYR A 172 5.61 4.01 -15.72
C TYR A 172 6.96 3.90 -15.02
N PHE A 173 7.78 2.90 -15.39
CA PHE A 173 9.04 2.66 -14.70
C PHE A 173 10.06 3.77 -14.95
N GLU A 174 10.16 4.29 -16.17
CA GLU A 174 11.06 5.41 -16.50
C GLU A 174 10.73 6.63 -15.61
N ARG A 175 9.45 6.99 -15.51
CA ARG A 175 9.02 8.08 -14.62
C ARG A 175 9.34 7.81 -13.16
N GLN A 176 9.07 6.59 -12.69
CA GLN A 176 9.29 6.23 -11.29
C GLN A 176 10.77 6.19 -10.92
N ILE A 177 11.64 5.69 -11.81
CA ILE A 177 13.09 5.74 -11.63
C ILE A 177 13.53 7.20 -11.43
N GLY A 178 13.09 8.10 -12.31
CA GLY A 178 13.42 9.53 -12.20
C GLY A 178 12.92 10.17 -10.90
N VAL A 179 11.68 9.87 -10.49
CA VAL A 179 11.09 10.38 -9.22
C VAL A 179 11.89 9.89 -8.01
N TRP A 180 12.16 8.58 -7.94
CA TRP A 180 12.85 7.99 -6.78
C TRP A 180 14.32 8.36 -6.71
N THR A 181 15.00 8.47 -7.85
CA THR A 181 16.36 9.01 -7.92
C THR A 181 16.41 10.43 -7.37
N LYS A 182 15.50 11.30 -7.84
CA LYS A 182 15.44 12.69 -7.34
C LYS A 182 15.18 12.74 -5.83
N GLN A 183 14.28 11.92 -5.32
CA GLN A 183 13.95 11.88 -3.90
C GLN A 183 15.11 11.34 -3.05
N TYR A 184 15.77 10.26 -3.52
CA TYR A 184 16.96 9.74 -2.87
C TYR A 184 18.06 10.81 -2.79
N ARG A 185 18.37 11.48 -3.91
CA ARG A 185 19.39 12.56 -3.95
C ARG A 185 19.06 13.71 -2.99
N ALA A 186 17.80 14.12 -2.93
CA ALA A 186 17.36 15.18 -2.03
C ALA A 186 17.43 14.79 -0.54
N ALA A 187 17.34 13.50 -0.23
CA ALA A 187 17.36 12.96 1.13
C ALA A 187 18.69 12.29 1.50
N GLN A 188 19.69 12.37 0.63
CA GLN A 188 20.98 11.69 0.81
C GLN A 188 21.73 12.22 2.03
N THR A 189 22.01 11.35 3.00
CA THR A 189 22.80 11.67 4.20
C THR A 189 24.22 11.11 4.12
N GLU A 190 24.44 10.12 3.27
CA GLU A 190 25.71 9.47 2.98
C GLU A 190 25.68 8.87 1.57
N ARG A 191 26.84 8.58 1.02
CA ARG A 191 26.94 7.87 -0.26
C ARG A 191 26.78 6.38 -0.06
N LEU A 192 25.83 5.78 -0.78
CA LEU A 192 25.63 4.33 -0.85
C LEU A 192 25.98 3.86 -2.25
N ASP A 193 27.10 3.15 -2.41
CA ASP A 193 27.59 2.71 -3.74
C ASP A 193 26.60 1.78 -4.44
N ALA A 194 25.87 0.95 -3.69
CA ALA A 194 24.80 0.13 -4.24
C ALA A 194 23.67 0.99 -4.86
N MET A 195 23.31 2.12 -4.25
CA MET A 195 22.32 3.04 -4.83
C MET A 195 22.86 3.71 -6.11
N GLU A 196 24.14 4.08 -6.15
CA GLU A 196 24.76 4.61 -7.36
C GLU A 196 24.69 3.59 -8.50
N THR A 197 25.07 2.33 -8.24
CA THR A 197 24.95 1.23 -9.20
C THR A 197 23.53 1.08 -9.75
N LEU A 198 22.52 1.16 -8.89
CA LEU A 198 21.12 1.04 -9.29
C LEU A 198 20.62 2.24 -10.09
N ILE A 199 21.03 3.46 -9.73
CA ILE A 199 20.70 4.69 -10.46
C ILE A 199 21.25 4.65 -11.88
N ASP A 200 22.44 4.06 -12.06
CA ASP A 200 23.04 3.91 -13.38
C ASP A 200 22.45 2.74 -14.18
N TRP A 201 22.13 1.63 -13.52
CA TRP A 201 21.66 0.41 -14.17
C TRP A 201 20.18 0.44 -14.57
N LEU A 202 19.29 0.92 -13.67
CA LEU A 202 17.85 0.85 -13.87
C LEU A 202 17.35 1.56 -15.13
N PRO A 203 17.85 2.76 -15.52
CA PRO A 203 17.43 3.40 -16.76
C PRO A 203 17.80 2.59 -18.00
N GLN A 204 18.97 1.90 -17.98
CA GLN A 204 19.48 1.12 -19.11
C GLN A 204 18.76 -0.22 -19.26
N ALA A 205 18.28 -0.79 -18.14
CA ALA A 205 17.56 -2.06 -18.10
C ALA A 205 16.03 -1.88 -18.12
N CYS A 206 15.55 -0.63 -18.20
CA CYS A 206 14.12 -0.32 -18.16
C CYS A 206 13.42 -0.92 -19.38
N PRO A 207 12.43 -1.82 -19.22
CA PRO A 207 11.71 -2.38 -20.33
C PRO A 207 10.82 -1.33 -20.99
N ASP A 208 10.55 -1.53 -22.29
CA ASP A 208 9.52 -0.77 -22.97
C ASP A 208 8.15 -1.04 -22.33
N ASP A 209 7.49 0.01 -21.89
CA ASP A 209 6.16 -0.07 -21.26
C ASP A 209 5.08 0.19 -22.33
N ALA A 210 5.00 -0.73 -23.30
CA ALA A 210 4.04 -0.65 -24.40
C ALA A 210 2.63 -1.17 -24.03
N GLY A 211 2.46 -1.62 -22.77
CA GLY A 211 1.21 -2.19 -22.29
C GLY A 211 0.15 -1.14 -21.96
N ARG A 212 -1.13 -1.56 -21.99
CA ARG A 212 -2.22 -0.74 -21.45
C ARG A 212 -1.99 -0.56 -19.95
N PRO A 213 -2.02 0.68 -19.42
CA PRO A 213 -1.85 0.89 -17.99
C PRO A 213 -2.97 0.23 -17.20
N ALA A 214 -2.62 -0.43 -16.11
CA ALA A 214 -3.54 -1.00 -15.14
C ALA A 214 -3.67 -0.10 -13.91
N LEU A 215 -4.72 -0.32 -13.12
CA LEU A 215 -4.78 0.24 -11.77
C LEU A 215 -3.79 -0.52 -10.89
N VAL A 216 -2.78 0.17 -10.37
CA VAL A 216 -1.75 -0.35 -9.49
C VAL A 216 -2.06 0.11 -8.07
N HIS A 217 -2.00 -0.81 -7.11
CA HIS A 217 -2.19 -0.51 -5.68
C HIS A 217 -1.03 0.30 -5.10
N GLY A 218 0.19 -0.06 -5.51
CA GLY A 218 1.43 0.61 -5.09
C GLY A 218 2.00 0.17 -3.75
N ASP A 219 1.25 -0.58 -2.94
CA ASP A 219 1.67 -1.19 -1.66
C ASP A 219 0.93 -2.52 -1.42
N PHE A 220 0.82 -3.36 -2.45
CA PHE A 220 0.08 -4.63 -2.34
C PHE A 220 0.89 -5.63 -1.50
N ARG A 221 0.42 -5.87 -0.27
CA ARG A 221 1.03 -6.78 0.71
C ARG A 221 -0.07 -7.52 1.46
N ILE A 222 0.30 -8.64 2.09
CA ILE A 222 -0.66 -9.46 2.85
C ILE A 222 -1.35 -8.68 3.98
N ASP A 223 -0.65 -7.77 4.64
CA ASP A 223 -1.17 -6.93 5.72
C ASP A 223 -2.03 -5.75 5.24
N ASN A 224 -2.13 -5.54 3.92
CA ASN A 224 -3.07 -4.63 3.28
C ASN A 224 -4.27 -5.37 2.65
N VAL A 225 -4.45 -6.65 2.98
CA VAL A 225 -5.57 -7.45 2.50
C VAL A 225 -6.32 -8.05 3.70
N MET A 226 -7.62 -7.86 3.71
CA MET A 226 -8.52 -8.43 4.71
C MET A 226 -9.15 -9.69 4.14
N PHE A 227 -9.11 -10.77 4.90
CA PHE A 227 -9.74 -12.05 4.58
C PHE A 227 -11.01 -12.24 5.39
N ALA A 228 -11.96 -13.00 4.85
CA ALA A 228 -13.12 -13.42 5.59
C ALA A 228 -12.73 -14.22 6.86
N ARG A 229 -13.63 -14.23 7.86
CA ARG A 229 -13.33 -14.92 9.13
C ARG A 229 -13.28 -16.42 9.00
N ASP A 230 -14.15 -16.97 8.17
CA ASP A 230 -14.43 -18.41 8.12
C ASP A 230 -13.76 -19.12 6.93
N ASP A 231 -13.25 -18.38 5.97
CA ASP A 231 -12.55 -18.90 4.79
C ASP A 231 -11.35 -18.02 4.40
N TYR A 232 -10.71 -18.31 3.26
CA TYR A 232 -9.55 -17.57 2.75
C TYR A 232 -9.93 -16.62 1.61
N ARG A 233 -11.20 -16.34 1.40
CA ARG A 233 -11.69 -15.37 0.45
C ARG A 233 -11.27 -13.97 0.90
N VAL A 234 -10.74 -13.18 -0.02
CA VAL A 234 -10.45 -11.78 0.25
C VAL A 234 -11.76 -11.00 0.39
N GLN A 235 -11.89 -10.32 1.52
CA GLN A 235 -13.04 -9.48 1.86
C GLN A 235 -12.86 -8.04 1.39
N ALA A 236 -11.65 -7.50 1.56
CA ALA A 236 -11.32 -6.17 1.10
C ALA A 236 -9.80 -5.98 0.90
N VAL A 237 -9.43 -5.25 -0.14
CA VAL A 237 -8.10 -4.66 -0.27
C VAL A 237 -8.12 -3.29 0.38
N LEU A 238 -7.11 -3.00 1.21
CA LEU A 238 -7.02 -1.83 2.08
C LEU A 238 -5.89 -0.91 1.64
N ASP A 239 -5.96 0.37 2.04
CA ASP A 239 -4.86 1.35 1.93
C ASP A 239 -4.49 1.76 0.50
N TRP A 240 -5.43 2.35 -0.19
CA TRP A 240 -5.32 2.78 -1.58
C TRP A 240 -4.55 4.09 -1.79
N GLU A 241 -3.91 4.63 -0.77
CA GLU A 241 -3.27 5.95 -0.81
C GLU A 241 -2.12 6.08 -1.83
N LEU A 242 -1.47 4.97 -2.21
CA LEU A 242 -0.39 4.94 -3.21
C LEU A 242 -0.86 4.50 -4.59
N SER A 243 -2.16 4.24 -4.75
CA SER A 243 -2.71 3.74 -6.02
C SER A 243 -2.55 4.77 -7.15
N THR A 244 -2.35 4.23 -8.35
CA THR A 244 -2.18 5.01 -9.58
C THR A 244 -2.40 4.14 -10.81
N LEU A 245 -2.43 4.74 -12.00
CA LEU A 245 -2.29 3.98 -13.23
C LEU A 245 -0.81 3.73 -13.52
N GLY A 246 -0.48 2.49 -13.82
CA GLY A 246 0.89 2.09 -14.08
C GLY A 246 1.03 0.69 -14.63
N ASN A 247 2.26 0.19 -14.64
CA ASN A 247 2.55 -1.18 -15.05
C ASN A 247 2.20 -2.16 -13.91
N PRO A 248 1.35 -3.16 -14.16
CA PRO A 248 0.90 -4.11 -13.14
C PRO A 248 2.03 -4.92 -12.49
N LEU A 249 3.15 -5.13 -13.19
CA LEU A 249 4.29 -5.84 -12.63
C LEU A 249 4.97 -5.11 -11.47
N ALA A 250 4.64 -3.83 -11.26
CA ALA A 250 5.11 -3.07 -10.10
C ALA A 250 4.55 -3.63 -8.78
N ASP A 251 3.26 -4.01 -8.74
CA ASP A 251 2.66 -4.61 -7.55
C ASP A 251 3.14 -6.05 -7.33
N LEU A 252 3.20 -6.86 -8.39
CA LEU A 252 3.68 -8.24 -8.30
C LEU A 252 5.13 -8.30 -7.80
N ALA A 253 6.01 -7.47 -8.36
CA ALA A 253 7.40 -7.43 -7.95
C ALA A 253 7.56 -6.86 -6.53
N TYR A 254 6.77 -5.86 -6.17
CA TYR A 254 6.76 -5.33 -4.82
C TYR A 254 6.31 -6.37 -3.80
N PHE A 255 5.26 -7.13 -4.09
CA PHE A 255 4.80 -8.24 -3.27
C PHE A 255 5.89 -9.30 -3.08
N CYS A 256 6.51 -9.76 -4.18
CA CYS A 256 7.61 -10.74 -4.13
C CYS A 256 8.84 -10.20 -3.40
N MET A 257 9.19 -8.93 -3.61
CA MET A 257 10.29 -8.26 -2.91
C MET A 257 10.05 -8.21 -1.40
N CYS A 258 8.82 -7.91 -0.94
CA CYS A 258 8.49 -7.95 0.48
C CYS A 258 8.73 -9.33 1.09
N LEU A 259 8.41 -10.42 0.38
CA LEU A 259 8.67 -11.78 0.84
C LEU A 259 10.17 -12.14 0.92
N ARG A 260 11.04 -11.41 0.23
CA ARG A 260 12.51 -11.57 0.31
C ARG A 260 13.14 -10.85 1.51
N LEU A 261 12.37 -10.03 2.23
CA LEU A 261 12.87 -9.34 3.42
C LEU A 261 12.96 -10.28 4.62
N PRO A 262 13.84 -9.98 5.61
CA PRO A 262 13.90 -10.74 6.85
C PRO A 262 12.60 -10.65 7.67
N ALA A 263 12.27 -11.71 8.41
CA ALA A 263 11.08 -11.78 9.27
C ALA A 263 11.07 -10.71 10.39
N GLY A 264 12.24 -10.28 10.84
CA GLY A 264 12.41 -9.31 11.94
C GLY A 264 12.32 -7.83 11.51
N THR A 265 12.04 -7.54 10.25
CA THR A 265 11.93 -6.18 9.75
C THR A 265 10.51 -5.64 9.91
N GLN A 266 10.35 -4.34 9.71
CA GLN A 266 9.07 -3.67 9.81
C GLN A 266 8.08 -4.11 8.72
N VAL A 267 8.57 -4.33 7.50
CA VAL A 267 7.89 -5.11 6.48
C VAL A 267 8.38 -6.53 6.65
N ARG A 268 7.59 -7.37 7.29
CA ARG A 268 7.97 -8.76 7.54
C ARG A 268 8.06 -9.53 6.22
N GLY A 269 9.14 -10.30 6.08
CA GLY A 269 9.34 -11.18 4.94
C GLY A 269 9.63 -12.62 5.39
N LEU A 270 10.08 -13.44 4.46
CA LEU A 270 10.33 -14.86 4.63
C LEU A 270 11.81 -15.23 4.36
N ALA A 271 12.71 -14.24 4.30
CA ALA A 271 14.12 -14.53 4.07
C ALA A 271 14.70 -15.49 5.12
N GLY A 272 15.41 -16.51 4.65
CA GLY A 272 15.99 -17.55 5.51
C GLY A 272 15.02 -18.63 6.00
N GLN A 273 13.74 -18.57 5.60
CA GLN A 273 12.75 -19.60 5.90
C GLN A 273 12.53 -20.51 4.69
N ASP A 274 12.37 -21.80 4.94
CA ASP A 274 11.99 -22.76 3.90
C ASP A 274 10.48 -22.65 3.62
N ARG A 275 10.14 -22.06 2.47
CA ARG A 275 8.75 -21.86 2.07
C ARG A 275 8.00 -23.17 1.85
N ALA A 276 8.67 -24.23 1.37
CA ALA A 276 8.06 -25.54 1.19
C ALA A 276 7.70 -26.17 2.53
N GLU A 277 8.62 -26.05 3.52
CA GLU A 277 8.31 -26.48 4.88
C GLU A 277 7.18 -25.67 5.52
N LEU A 278 7.06 -24.39 5.18
CA LEU A 278 5.95 -23.54 5.62
C LEU A 278 4.63 -23.82 4.88
N GLY A 279 4.63 -24.53 3.75
CA GLY A 279 3.44 -24.71 2.89
C GLY A 279 3.08 -23.44 2.11
N ILE A 280 4.06 -22.60 1.81
CA ILE A 280 3.92 -21.32 1.09
C ILE A 280 4.56 -21.50 -0.29
N PRO A 281 3.91 -21.01 -1.38
CA PRO A 281 4.49 -21.10 -2.72
C PRO A 281 5.81 -20.31 -2.79
N ASP A 282 6.76 -20.84 -3.55
CA ASP A 282 7.97 -20.09 -3.88
C ASP A 282 7.65 -18.92 -4.85
N GLU A 283 8.65 -18.09 -5.09
CA GLU A 283 8.48 -16.92 -5.94
C GLU A 283 8.15 -17.28 -7.40
N ALA A 284 8.77 -18.34 -7.91
CA ALA A 284 8.52 -18.79 -9.29
C ALA A 284 7.07 -19.26 -9.45
N ALA A 285 6.54 -19.99 -8.47
CA ALA A 285 5.15 -20.43 -8.44
C ALA A 285 4.17 -19.24 -8.33
N ILE A 286 4.48 -18.22 -7.52
CA ILE A 286 3.68 -16.99 -7.41
C ILE A 286 3.63 -16.28 -8.76
N VAL A 287 4.77 -16.07 -9.41
CA VAL A 287 4.86 -15.37 -10.70
C VAL A 287 4.16 -16.17 -11.80
N ALA A 288 4.39 -17.48 -11.87
CA ALA A 288 3.73 -18.35 -12.85
C ALA A 288 2.19 -18.34 -12.67
N ARG A 289 1.72 -18.40 -11.43
CA ARG A 289 0.28 -18.34 -11.13
C ARG A 289 -0.35 -17.00 -11.53
N TYR A 290 0.35 -15.91 -11.29
CA TYR A 290 -0.10 -14.59 -11.75
C TYR A 290 -0.18 -14.53 -13.29
N CYS A 291 0.85 -15.00 -14.00
CA CYS A 291 0.84 -15.04 -15.47
C CYS A 291 -0.32 -15.89 -16.00
N GLU A 292 -0.57 -17.06 -15.40
CA GLU A 292 -1.69 -17.93 -15.76
C GLU A 292 -3.03 -17.19 -15.61
N LEU A 293 -3.27 -16.57 -14.46
CA LEU A 293 -4.51 -15.85 -14.17
C LEU A 293 -4.75 -14.67 -15.11
N ARG A 294 -3.68 -13.97 -15.49
CA ARG A 294 -3.72 -12.85 -16.41
C ARG A 294 -3.70 -13.24 -17.90
N GLY A 295 -3.49 -14.54 -18.21
CA GLY A 295 -3.33 -15.01 -19.58
C GLY A 295 -2.17 -14.34 -20.31
N ILE A 296 -1.07 -14.05 -19.63
CA ILE A 296 0.12 -13.41 -20.20
C ILE A 296 1.29 -14.40 -20.28
N GLU A 297 2.20 -14.14 -21.23
CA GLU A 297 3.46 -14.88 -21.37
C GLU A 297 4.33 -14.76 -20.09
N PRO A 298 5.23 -15.73 -19.86
CA PRO A 298 6.20 -15.64 -18.77
C PRO A 298 6.97 -14.31 -18.80
N ILE A 299 7.10 -13.68 -17.63
CA ILE A 299 7.68 -12.36 -17.49
C ILE A 299 9.18 -12.43 -17.80
N ARG A 300 9.60 -11.66 -18.80
CA ARG A 300 11.02 -11.47 -19.14
C ARG A 300 11.63 -10.44 -18.18
N ASP A 301 12.93 -10.53 -17.98
CA ASP A 301 13.69 -9.55 -17.18
C ASP A 301 13.14 -9.30 -15.77
N TRP A 302 12.61 -10.36 -15.16
CA TRP A 302 11.99 -10.32 -13.83
C TRP A 302 12.87 -9.61 -12.79
N ARG A 303 14.19 -9.76 -12.89
CA ARG A 303 15.16 -9.09 -12.03
C ARG A 303 15.06 -7.56 -12.07
N PHE A 304 14.67 -6.96 -13.21
CA PHE A 304 14.47 -5.52 -13.30
C PHE A 304 13.37 -5.06 -12.33
N TYR A 305 12.23 -5.72 -12.35
CA TYR A 305 11.08 -5.35 -11.53
C TYR A 305 11.36 -5.52 -10.04
N LEU A 306 12.07 -6.58 -9.67
CA LEU A 306 12.53 -6.80 -8.29
C LEU A 306 13.54 -5.74 -7.84
N ALA A 307 14.56 -5.47 -8.66
CA ALA A 307 15.59 -4.49 -8.35
C ALA A 307 14.97 -3.08 -8.21
N PHE A 308 14.04 -2.72 -9.11
CA PHE A 308 13.29 -1.47 -8.99
C PHE A 308 12.49 -1.39 -7.68
N SER A 309 11.84 -2.48 -7.24
CA SER A 309 11.08 -2.50 -6.00
C SER A 309 11.98 -2.30 -4.77
N PHE A 310 13.14 -2.94 -4.73
CA PHE A 310 14.15 -2.70 -3.68
C PHE A 310 14.72 -1.28 -3.73
N PHE A 311 15.06 -0.77 -4.90
CA PHE A 311 15.55 0.61 -5.11
C PHE A 311 14.54 1.64 -4.57
N ARG A 312 13.27 1.48 -4.92
CA ARG A 312 12.19 2.32 -4.41
C ARG A 312 12.13 2.28 -2.89
N LEU A 313 12.16 1.07 -2.30
CA LEU A 313 12.08 0.91 -0.85
C LEU A 313 13.33 1.49 -0.13
N ALA A 314 14.53 1.34 -0.72
CA ALA A 314 15.75 1.95 -0.23
C ALA A 314 15.68 3.49 -0.26
N ALA A 315 15.15 4.08 -1.33
CA ALA A 315 14.96 5.52 -1.43
C ALA A 315 13.96 6.05 -0.39
N ILE A 316 12.89 5.30 -0.11
CA ILE A 316 11.93 5.61 0.96
C ILE A 316 12.61 5.57 2.32
N ALA A 317 13.38 4.51 2.62
CA ALA A 317 14.10 4.34 3.88
C ALA A 317 15.10 5.48 4.10
N GLN A 318 15.84 5.89 3.05
CA GLN A 318 16.74 7.03 3.08
C GLN A 318 16.00 8.34 3.42
N GLY A 319 14.83 8.56 2.83
CA GLY A 319 13.98 9.71 3.15
C GLY A 319 13.51 9.72 4.61
N VAL A 320 13.19 8.55 5.17
CA VAL A 320 12.86 8.40 6.60
C VAL A 320 14.07 8.75 7.47
N LYS A 321 15.28 8.24 7.12
CA LYS A 321 16.55 8.56 7.82
C LYS A 321 16.82 10.07 7.86
N ALA A 322 16.74 10.72 6.70
CA ALA A 322 17.01 12.14 6.58
C ALA A 322 16.10 12.97 7.51
N ARG A 323 14.79 12.68 7.51
CA ARG A 323 13.83 13.35 8.40
C ARG A 323 14.08 13.08 9.88
N ALA A 324 14.47 11.86 10.24
CA ALA A 324 14.81 11.51 11.62
C ALA A 324 16.04 12.32 12.11
N LEU A 325 17.06 12.45 11.27
CA LEU A 325 18.26 13.23 11.60
C LEU A 325 17.99 14.74 11.70
N GLN A 326 16.99 15.25 10.99
CA GLN A 326 16.54 16.65 11.05
C GLN A 326 15.64 16.94 12.27
N GLY A 327 15.38 15.95 13.14
CA GLY A 327 14.49 16.10 14.29
C GLY A 327 12.99 16.13 13.94
N ASN A 328 12.64 15.93 12.68
CA ASN A 328 11.26 15.94 12.19
C ASN A 328 10.57 14.55 12.32
N ALA A 329 11.28 13.53 12.76
CA ALA A 329 10.76 12.18 13.01
C ALA A 329 11.40 11.66 14.31
N SER A 330 10.74 11.85 15.44
CA SER A 330 11.28 11.60 16.78
C SER A 330 11.11 10.14 17.25
N SER A 331 11.31 9.13 16.39
CA SER A 331 11.26 7.76 16.89
C SER A 331 12.54 7.00 16.55
N GLU A 332 13.05 6.28 17.54
CA GLU A 332 14.10 5.27 17.39
C GLU A 332 13.79 4.29 16.25
N GLN A 333 12.49 4.08 15.99
CA GLN A 333 11.97 3.29 14.90
C GLN A 333 12.24 3.91 13.52
N ALA A 334 12.13 5.22 13.37
CA ALA A 334 12.47 5.91 12.12
C ALA A 334 13.96 5.77 11.77
N LEU A 335 14.85 5.79 12.77
CA LEU A 335 16.27 5.54 12.57
C LEU A 335 16.53 4.07 12.16
N ARG A 336 15.84 3.12 12.79
CA ARG A 336 15.95 1.69 12.40
C ARG A 336 15.51 1.44 10.96
N VAL A 337 14.39 2.04 10.54
CA VAL A 337 13.94 1.97 9.14
C VAL A 337 14.97 2.59 8.21
N GLY A 338 15.46 3.77 8.56
CA GLY A 338 16.47 4.48 7.78
C GLY A 338 17.78 3.71 7.63
N ALA A 339 18.20 2.97 8.66
CA ALA A 339 19.38 2.12 8.61
C ALA A 339 19.27 0.96 7.59
N MET A 340 18.07 0.60 7.15
CA MET A 340 17.88 -0.44 6.15
C MET A 340 18.20 0.00 4.71
N ALA A 341 18.35 1.30 4.43
CA ALA A 341 18.51 1.81 3.07
C ALA A 341 19.69 1.16 2.32
N GLY A 342 20.85 1.06 2.96
CA GLY A 342 22.03 0.40 2.39
C GLY A 342 21.78 -1.09 2.10
N ARG A 343 21.22 -1.82 3.07
CA ARG A 343 20.96 -3.25 2.91
C ARG A 343 19.93 -3.55 1.82
N LEU A 344 18.89 -2.73 1.69
CA LEU A 344 17.90 -2.85 0.61
C LEU A 344 18.54 -2.62 -0.76
N ALA A 345 19.43 -1.63 -0.88
CA ALA A 345 20.17 -1.37 -2.11
C ALA A 345 21.11 -2.53 -2.47
N GLU A 346 21.82 -3.10 -1.48
CA GLU A 346 22.66 -4.29 -1.68
C GLU A 346 21.86 -5.49 -2.19
N LEU A 347 20.68 -5.77 -1.59
CA LEU A 347 19.78 -6.84 -2.07
C LEU A 347 19.35 -6.62 -3.53
N ALA A 348 19.14 -5.38 -3.94
CA ALA A 348 18.84 -5.07 -5.34
C ALA A 348 20.05 -5.35 -6.25
N VAL A 349 21.28 -5.00 -5.80
CA VAL A 349 22.52 -5.31 -6.55
C VAL A 349 22.73 -6.81 -6.64
N ASP A 350 22.48 -7.57 -5.57
CA ASP A 350 22.51 -9.04 -5.58
C ASP A 350 21.55 -9.61 -6.65
N VAL A 351 20.32 -9.05 -6.75
CA VAL A 351 19.32 -9.47 -7.73
C VAL A 351 19.80 -9.24 -9.18
N ILE A 352 20.43 -8.10 -9.48
CA ILE A 352 20.92 -7.81 -10.84
C ILE A 352 22.21 -8.55 -11.18
N GLY A 353 23.02 -8.90 -10.18
CA GLY A 353 24.26 -9.65 -10.33
C GLY A 353 24.08 -11.17 -10.38
N ALA A 354 22.93 -11.70 -9.95
CA ALA A 354 22.65 -13.13 -10.02
C ALA A 354 22.63 -13.59 -11.48
N GLN A 355 23.57 -14.48 -11.84
CA GLN A 355 23.55 -15.15 -13.14
C GLN A 355 22.30 -16.02 -13.27
N ARG A 356 21.75 -16.10 -14.49
CA ARG A 356 20.60 -16.94 -14.88
C ARG A 356 20.85 -18.40 -14.56
#